data_38b03fadebeb70796378445f2d561e0c
#
_entry.id   38b03fadebeb70796378445f2d561e0c
#
_cell.length_a   1.000
_cell.length_b   1.000
_cell.length_c   1.000
_cell.angle_alpha   90.00
_cell.angle_beta   90.00
_cell.angle_gamma   90.00
#
_symmetry.space_group_name_H-M   'P 1'
#
loop_
_entity.id
_entity.type
_entity.pdbx_description
1 polymer ?
#
loop_
_entity_poly.entity_id
_entity_poly.type
_entity_poly.pdbx_seq_one_letter_code
_entity_poly.pdbx_strand_id
1 'polypeptide(L)'
;LTHIIRQETLPKGSLGYKAGDFVANHFAGVKSSLRPVLSLANFGHSVLGTKAMSSITKGMHNVLGIPLWTPAMPKSYKVTSYKLQAATDMSDKLQATSTMQNDSAALVACSSVARNSTADKVVYFPSCINQTMGLPKKSPVEQPLVNKMISLLQKGGYEVIFPKDMDKLCCGTIWESKGMLDIADRKAAELEAALWEASEQGKYPVLCDQSPCLHRMRETIQKMKLYEPAEFIYTFLRDKLVFTQTDRPVAVH
;
A
#
# COMPACT_ATOMS: atom_id res chain seq x y z
N LEU A 1 -21.44 8.78 -15.59
CA LEU A 1 -21.60 8.75 -17.05
C LEU A 1 -20.57 7.87 -17.73
N THR A 2 -19.28 8.04 -17.43
CA THR A 2 -18.18 7.26 -18.03
C THR A 2 -18.27 5.75 -17.75
N HIS A 3 -18.78 5.33 -16.60
CA HIS A 3 -18.96 3.91 -16.26
C HIS A 3 -20.05 3.25 -17.12
N ILE A 4 -21.16 3.95 -17.35
CA ILE A 4 -22.27 3.45 -18.17
C ILE A 4 -21.80 3.23 -19.61
N ILE A 5 -21.10 4.22 -20.20
CA ILE A 5 -20.56 4.11 -21.55
C ILE A 5 -19.58 2.94 -21.68
N ARG A 6 -18.75 2.70 -20.67
CA ARG A 6 -17.79 1.58 -20.68
C ARG A 6 -18.46 0.22 -20.52
N GLN A 7 -19.57 0.13 -19.78
CA GLN A 7 -20.37 -1.09 -19.71
C GLN A 7 -20.94 -1.50 -21.06
N GLU A 8 -21.41 -0.53 -21.85
CA GLU A 8 -21.92 -0.77 -23.20
C GLU A 8 -20.80 -1.17 -24.17
N THR A 9 -19.60 -0.66 -23.99
CA THR A 9 -18.46 -0.94 -24.87
C THR A 9 -17.75 -2.26 -24.60
N LEU A 10 -18.00 -2.88 -23.42
CA LEU A 10 -17.36 -4.14 -23.02
C LEU A 10 -18.42 -5.20 -22.62
N PRO A 11 -19.14 -5.76 -23.60
CA PRO A 11 -20.22 -6.71 -23.32
C PRO A 11 -19.70 -7.96 -22.62
N LYS A 12 -20.53 -8.52 -21.74
CA LYS A 12 -20.27 -9.82 -21.09
C LYS A 12 -20.05 -10.89 -22.17
N GLY A 13 -18.96 -11.62 -22.07
CA GLY A 13 -18.58 -12.61 -23.08
C GLY A 13 -17.53 -12.16 -24.09
N SER A 14 -17.23 -10.85 -24.22
CA SER A 14 -16.10 -10.38 -25.03
C SER A 14 -14.77 -10.92 -24.49
N LEU A 15 -13.74 -10.98 -25.36
CA LEU A 15 -12.40 -11.39 -24.95
C LEU A 15 -11.84 -10.51 -23.85
N GLY A 16 -12.08 -9.20 -23.91
CA GLY A 16 -11.66 -8.26 -22.87
C GLY A 16 -12.33 -8.53 -21.52
N TYR A 17 -13.62 -8.85 -21.52
CA TYR A 17 -14.35 -9.23 -20.31
C TYR A 17 -13.83 -10.54 -19.71
N LYS A 18 -13.65 -11.56 -20.54
CA LYS A 18 -13.09 -12.87 -20.11
C LYS A 18 -11.68 -12.71 -19.54
N ALA A 19 -10.84 -11.89 -20.17
CA ALA A 19 -9.51 -11.58 -19.65
C ALA A 19 -9.58 -10.86 -18.29
N GLY A 20 -10.50 -9.90 -18.13
CA GLY A 20 -10.73 -9.24 -16.85
C GLY A 20 -11.18 -10.17 -15.74
N ASP A 21 -12.07 -11.11 -16.05
CA ASP A 21 -12.54 -12.14 -15.12
C ASP A 21 -11.41 -13.12 -14.76
N PHE A 22 -10.64 -13.57 -15.74
CA PHE A 22 -9.46 -14.39 -15.51
C PHE A 22 -8.46 -13.71 -14.55
N VAL A 23 -8.16 -12.42 -14.78
CA VAL A 23 -7.29 -11.63 -13.90
C VAL A 23 -7.87 -11.55 -12.49
N ALA A 24 -9.17 -11.36 -12.34
CA ALA A 24 -9.82 -11.30 -11.03
C ALA A 24 -9.69 -12.62 -10.26
N ASN A 25 -9.93 -13.74 -10.93
CA ASN A 25 -9.83 -15.07 -10.33
C ASN A 25 -8.39 -15.49 -9.99
N HIS A 26 -7.40 -14.96 -10.72
CA HIS A 26 -5.97 -15.26 -10.54
C HIS A 26 -5.17 -14.07 -10.01
N PHE A 27 -5.81 -13.15 -9.28
CA PHE A 27 -5.25 -11.84 -8.94
C PHE A 27 -3.91 -11.92 -8.20
N ALA A 28 -3.76 -12.85 -7.25
CA ALA A 28 -2.49 -13.06 -6.55
C ALA A 28 -1.36 -13.48 -7.49
N GLY A 29 -1.65 -14.36 -8.44
CA GLY A 29 -0.70 -14.80 -9.48
C GLY A 29 -0.28 -13.64 -10.37
N VAL A 30 -1.24 -12.83 -10.83
CA VAL A 30 -0.98 -11.63 -11.64
C VAL A 30 -0.10 -10.63 -10.87
N LYS A 31 -0.41 -10.32 -9.62
CA LYS A 31 0.45 -9.46 -8.78
C LYS A 31 1.85 -10.04 -8.59
N SER A 32 1.96 -11.34 -8.39
CA SER A 32 3.26 -12.00 -8.22
C SER A 32 4.09 -11.94 -9.51
N SER A 33 3.48 -12.07 -10.67
CA SER A 33 4.18 -11.98 -11.97
C SER A 33 4.64 -10.56 -12.32
N LEU A 34 3.98 -9.53 -11.79
CA LEU A 34 4.42 -8.15 -12.00
C LEU A 34 5.77 -7.85 -11.33
N ARG A 35 6.08 -8.49 -10.21
CA ARG A 35 7.34 -8.26 -9.47
C ARG A 35 8.58 -8.62 -10.30
N PRO A 36 8.73 -9.82 -10.87
CA PRO A 36 9.87 -10.14 -11.72
C PRO A 36 9.91 -9.28 -12.99
N VAL A 37 8.77 -8.93 -13.58
CA VAL A 37 8.72 -8.03 -14.75
C VAL A 37 9.29 -6.65 -14.40
N LEU A 38 8.88 -6.06 -13.28
CA LEU A 38 9.43 -4.79 -12.80
C LEU A 38 10.92 -4.90 -12.47
N SER A 39 11.36 -6.01 -11.88
CA SER A 39 12.79 -6.24 -11.59
C SER A 39 13.62 -6.34 -12.86
N LEU A 40 13.14 -7.10 -13.86
CA LEU A 40 13.79 -7.24 -15.16
C LEU A 40 13.86 -5.91 -15.92
N ALA A 41 12.78 -5.15 -15.92
CA ALA A 41 12.72 -3.83 -16.53
C ALA A 41 13.70 -2.84 -15.86
N ASN A 42 13.81 -2.87 -14.53
CA ASN A 42 14.78 -2.05 -13.81
C ASN A 42 16.23 -2.50 -14.06
N PHE A 43 16.49 -3.80 -14.18
CA PHE A 43 17.78 -4.33 -14.56
C PHE A 43 18.15 -3.91 -15.99
N GLY A 44 17.24 -4.11 -16.96
CA GLY A 44 17.41 -3.65 -18.35
C GLY A 44 17.73 -2.16 -18.44
N HIS A 45 17.02 -1.32 -17.66
CA HIS A 45 17.32 0.10 -17.56
C HIS A 45 18.73 0.39 -17.00
N SER A 46 19.21 -0.43 -16.07
CA SER A 46 20.56 -0.25 -15.51
C SER A 46 21.66 -0.55 -16.52
N VAL A 47 21.41 -1.49 -17.43
CA VAL A 47 22.38 -1.91 -18.45
C VAL A 47 22.29 -1.06 -19.71
N LEU A 48 21.08 -0.83 -20.23
CA LEU A 48 20.84 -0.19 -21.52
C LEU A 48 20.65 1.34 -21.43
N GLY A 49 20.32 1.83 -20.26
CA GLY A 49 20.02 3.24 -20.02
C GLY A 49 18.65 3.69 -20.52
N THR A 50 18.30 4.95 -20.23
CA THR A 50 16.94 5.48 -20.46
C THR A 50 16.57 5.57 -21.93
N LYS A 51 17.51 6.00 -22.80
CA LYS A 51 17.24 6.20 -24.24
C LYS A 51 16.91 4.87 -24.95
N ALA A 52 17.73 3.83 -24.72
CA ALA A 52 17.52 2.52 -25.32
C ALA A 52 16.22 1.87 -24.82
N MET A 53 15.97 1.91 -23.51
CA MET A 53 14.72 1.39 -22.93
C MET A 53 13.48 2.12 -23.48
N SER A 54 13.53 3.43 -23.64
CA SER A 54 12.44 4.20 -24.26
C SER A 54 12.18 3.78 -25.71
N SER A 55 13.22 3.56 -26.52
CA SER A 55 13.08 3.12 -27.90
C SER A 55 12.50 1.71 -28.02
N ILE A 56 13.00 0.77 -27.21
CA ILE A 56 12.49 -0.61 -27.17
C ILE A 56 11.01 -0.62 -26.78
N THR A 57 10.66 0.09 -25.71
CA THR A 57 9.26 0.11 -25.24
C THR A 57 8.32 0.85 -26.16
N LYS A 58 8.78 1.85 -26.94
CA LYS A 58 7.99 2.45 -28.02
C LYS A 58 7.65 1.44 -29.13
N GLY A 59 8.62 0.65 -29.56
CA GLY A 59 8.38 -0.43 -30.52
C GLY A 59 7.37 -1.46 -29.99
N MET A 60 7.54 -1.90 -28.74
CA MET A 60 6.62 -2.85 -28.09
C MET A 60 5.23 -2.24 -27.85
N HIS A 61 5.13 -0.97 -27.55
CA HIS A 61 3.87 -0.27 -27.38
C HIS A 61 3.01 -0.31 -28.64
N ASN A 62 3.62 -0.04 -29.79
CA ASN A 62 2.93 -0.01 -31.07
C ASN A 62 2.41 -1.39 -31.51
N VAL A 63 3.08 -2.47 -31.09
CA VAL A 63 2.73 -3.85 -31.48
C VAL A 63 1.83 -4.54 -30.43
N LEU A 64 2.15 -4.36 -29.16
CA LEU A 64 1.54 -5.12 -28.06
C LEU A 64 0.74 -4.24 -27.06
N GLY A 65 0.69 -2.92 -27.24
CA GLY A 65 0.01 -2.01 -26.32
C GLY A 65 0.64 -1.92 -24.92
N ILE A 66 1.91 -2.34 -24.77
CA ILE A 66 2.61 -2.32 -23.47
C ILE A 66 2.85 -0.87 -23.04
N PRO A 67 2.72 -0.53 -21.75
CA PRO A 67 3.00 0.81 -21.25
C PRO A 67 4.41 1.29 -21.61
N LEU A 68 4.54 2.56 -21.96
CA LEU A 68 5.83 3.17 -22.27
C LEU A 68 6.71 3.20 -21.03
N TRP A 69 7.99 2.90 -21.21
CA TRP A 69 8.98 3.02 -20.16
C TRP A 69 9.23 4.49 -19.79
N THR A 70 9.27 4.74 -18.48
CA THR A 70 9.71 6.02 -17.95
C THR A 70 10.76 5.81 -16.85
N PRO A 71 11.68 6.77 -16.62
CA PRO A 71 12.65 6.70 -15.51
C PRO A 71 12.03 6.64 -14.13
N ALA A 72 10.76 7.07 -14.02
CA ALA A 72 9.97 7.03 -12.79
C ALA A 72 9.31 5.67 -12.51
N MET A 73 9.54 4.65 -13.36
CA MET A 73 9.03 3.31 -13.13
C MET A 73 9.47 2.78 -11.75
N PRO A 74 8.54 2.29 -10.92
CA PRO A 74 8.85 1.79 -9.60
C PRO A 74 9.64 0.48 -9.66
N LYS A 75 10.44 0.23 -8.62
CA LYS A 75 11.03 -1.09 -8.40
C LYS A 75 9.94 -2.04 -7.90
N SER A 76 10.16 -3.34 -8.09
CA SER A 76 9.30 -4.33 -7.46
C SER A 76 9.36 -4.20 -5.94
N TYR A 77 8.22 -4.42 -5.29
CA TYR A 77 8.11 -4.40 -3.85
C TYR A 77 7.22 -5.57 -3.38
N LYS A 78 7.51 -6.06 -2.20
CA LYS A 78 6.67 -7.05 -1.50
C LYS A 78 6.54 -6.60 -0.06
N VAL A 79 5.33 -6.50 0.43
CA VAL A 79 5.08 -6.27 1.84
C VAL A 79 5.58 -7.51 2.60
N THR A 80 6.63 -7.34 3.38
CA THR A 80 7.13 -8.37 4.28
C THR A 80 6.44 -8.25 5.62
N SER A 81 6.07 -9.37 6.22
CA SER A 81 5.41 -9.36 7.51
C SER A 81 6.31 -8.76 8.57
N TYR A 82 5.76 -7.82 9.36
CA TYR A 82 6.38 -6.97 10.37
C TYR A 82 7.18 -7.57 11.45
N LYS A 83 6.96 -8.88 11.79
CA LYS A 83 7.60 -9.51 12.96
C LYS A 83 9.14 -9.53 12.88
N LEU A 84 9.71 -9.45 11.67
CA LEU A 84 11.16 -9.40 11.49
C LEU A 84 11.75 -7.99 11.64
N GLN A 85 11.05 -6.94 11.16
CA GLN A 85 11.61 -5.58 11.18
C GLN A 85 11.59 -4.92 12.56
N ALA A 86 10.56 -5.16 13.35
CA ALA A 86 10.51 -4.67 14.74
C ALA A 86 11.63 -5.26 15.62
N ALA A 87 12.06 -6.48 15.32
CA ALA A 87 13.18 -7.13 16.03
C ALA A 87 14.54 -6.56 15.61
N THR A 88 14.71 -6.18 14.33
CA THR A 88 15.98 -5.65 13.81
C THR A 88 16.20 -4.20 14.26
N ASP A 89 15.17 -3.35 14.19
CA ASP A 89 15.29 -1.95 14.64
C ASP A 89 15.51 -1.83 16.16
N MET A 90 15.03 -2.79 16.94
CA MET A 90 15.26 -2.82 18.37
C MET A 90 16.65 -3.36 18.71
N SER A 91 17.19 -4.28 17.92
CA SER A 91 18.57 -4.79 18.02
C SER A 91 19.59 -3.71 17.70
N ASP A 92 19.38 -2.96 16.60
CA ASP A 92 20.30 -1.90 16.17
C ASP A 92 20.31 -0.70 17.15
N LYS A 93 19.17 -0.39 17.78
CA LYS A 93 19.10 0.65 18.83
C LYS A 93 19.77 0.21 20.14
N LEU A 94 19.74 -1.05 20.48
CA LEU A 94 20.42 -1.59 21.64
C LEU A 94 21.94 -1.64 21.45
N GLN A 95 22.42 -1.87 20.22
CA GLN A 95 23.84 -1.80 19.90
C GLN A 95 24.38 -0.37 19.81
N ALA A 96 23.59 0.59 19.34
CA ALA A 96 23.99 2.00 19.31
C ALA A 96 24.05 2.65 20.70
N THR A 97 23.31 2.12 21.69
CA THR A 97 23.32 2.65 23.07
C THR A 97 24.47 2.09 23.93
N SER A 98 25.13 1.03 23.49
CA SER A 98 26.27 0.47 24.24
C SER A 98 27.62 1.14 23.92
N THR A 99 27.67 2.08 22.97
CA THR A 99 28.91 2.78 22.56
C THR A 99 29.03 4.20 23.10
N MET A 100 28.04 4.72 23.84
CA MET A 100 28.10 6.04 24.47
C MET A 100 27.96 5.93 25.99
N GLN A 101 29.01 5.45 26.65
CA GLN A 101 29.25 5.72 28.04
C GLN A 101 30.17 6.93 28.15
N ASN A 102 29.60 8.05 28.52
CA ASN A 102 30.09 9.10 29.42
C ASN A 102 29.43 10.42 29.04
N ASP A 103 28.32 10.71 29.67
CA ASP A 103 28.04 12.05 30.20
C ASP A 103 26.76 11.97 31.05
N SER A 104 26.96 12.15 32.34
CA SER A 104 25.91 12.23 33.35
C SER A 104 25.16 13.54 33.19
N ALA A 105 23.83 13.45 33.27
CA ALA A 105 22.85 14.49 33.53
C ALA A 105 21.87 14.80 32.38
N ALA A 106 21.04 13.84 31.99
CA ALA A 106 19.72 14.09 31.41
C ALA A 106 18.86 12.81 31.37
N LEU A 107 18.91 12.01 32.43
CA LEU A 107 18.10 10.82 32.61
C LEU A 107 16.99 11.07 33.64
N VAL A 108 16.04 11.94 33.32
CA VAL A 108 14.77 12.00 34.04
C VAL A 108 13.65 12.14 33.01
N ALA A 109 12.67 11.22 33.15
CA ALA A 109 11.38 11.19 32.50
C ALA A 109 11.26 10.53 31.11
N CYS A 110 11.66 9.26 30.97
CA CYS A 110 11.01 8.38 30.03
C CYS A 110 11.01 6.90 30.49
N SER A 111 10.95 6.68 31.77
CA SER A 111 10.79 5.36 32.39
C SER A 111 9.58 5.39 33.31
N SER A 112 8.46 5.00 32.82
CA SER A 112 7.33 4.36 33.52
C SER A 112 6.00 4.60 32.76
N VAL A 113 5.92 4.21 31.49
CA VAL A 113 4.63 3.73 31.02
C VAL A 113 4.70 2.21 31.13
N ALA A 114 4.22 1.72 32.25
CA ALA A 114 4.02 0.30 32.47
C ALA A 114 3.27 -0.28 31.27
N ARG A 115 3.90 -1.22 30.56
CA ARG A 115 3.30 -2.02 29.50
C ARG A 115 2.26 -2.96 30.10
N ASN A 116 1.11 -2.41 30.47
CA ASN A 116 -0.10 -3.15 30.77
C ASN A 116 -1.31 -2.42 30.19
N SER A 117 -1.22 -1.95 28.94
CA SER A 117 -2.38 -1.62 28.12
C SER A 117 -2.31 -2.46 26.86
N THR A 118 -3.36 -3.19 26.56
CA THR A 118 -3.58 -3.82 25.26
C THR A 118 -3.37 -2.73 24.22
N ALA A 119 -2.30 -2.83 23.40
CA ALA A 119 -2.03 -1.86 22.35
C ALA A 119 -3.28 -1.69 21.49
N ASP A 120 -3.65 -0.45 21.16
CA ASP A 120 -4.72 -0.19 20.22
C ASP A 120 -4.39 -0.91 18.90
N LYS A 121 -5.40 -1.48 18.25
CA LYS A 121 -5.21 -2.23 17.01
C LYS A 121 -5.77 -1.47 15.82
N VAL A 122 -5.12 -1.60 14.67
CA VAL A 122 -5.59 -1.06 13.40
C VAL A 122 -5.39 -2.08 12.29
N VAL A 123 -6.41 -2.30 11.48
CA VAL A 123 -6.27 -3.11 10.27
C VAL A 123 -5.76 -2.21 9.15
N TYR A 124 -4.59 -2.52 8.63
CA TYR A 124 -4.02 -1.80 7.51
C TYR A 124 -4.15 -2.61 6.22
N PHE A 125 -4.88 -2.05 5.26
CA PHE A 125 -5.00 -2.57 3.91
C PHE A 125 -4.25 -1.66 2.93
N PRO A 126 -2.97 -1.93 2.66
CA PRO A 126 -2.25 -1.23 1.60
C PRO A 126 -2.86 -1.59 0.24
N SER A 127 -3.01 -0.60 -0.62
CA SER A 127 -3.53 -0.80 -1.97
C SER A 127 -2.69 -1.80 -2.77
N CYS A 128 -3.28 -2.47 -3.75
CA CYS A 128 -2.59 -3.46 -4.57
C CYS A 128 -1.35 -2.88 -5.28
N ILE A 129 -1.36 -1.58 -5.61
CA ILE A 129 -0.22 -0.86 -6.16
C ILE A 129 0.90 -0.78 -5.13
N ASN A 130 0.61 -0.32 -3.93
CA ASN A 130 1.59 -0.18 -2.84
C ASN A 130 2.11 -1.53 -2.32
N GLN A 131 1.35 -2.62 -2.56
CA GLN A 131 1.82 -3.98 -2.27
C GLN A 131 2.83 -4.52 -3.29
N THR A 132 2.87 -3.97 -4.51
CA THR A 132 3.66 -4.51 -5.64
C THR A 132 4.72 -3.56 -6.16
N MET A 133 4.50 -2.26 -6.01
CA MET A 133 5.34 -1.20 -6.55
C MET A 133 6.01 -0.43 -5.41
N GLY A 134 7.33 -0.44 -5.39
CA GLY A 134 8.14 0.32 -4.45
C GLY A 134 8.56 1.67 -5.02
N LEU A 135 9.68 2.18 -4.53
CA LEU A 135 10.22 3.46 -4.95
C LEU A 135 10.89 3.39 -6.32
N PRO A 136 10.87 4.46 -7.12
CA PRO A 136 11.67 4.58 -8.32
C PRO A 136 13.18 4.61 -8.00
N LYS A 137 14.03 4.33 -8.99
CA LYS A 137 15.48 4.15 -8.78
C LYS A 137 16.20 5.35 -8.18
N LYS A 138 15.74 6.57 -8.47
CA LYS A 138 16.31 7.85 -7.98
C LYS A 138 15.32 8.59 -7.08
N SER A 139 14.57 7.87 -6.26
CA SER A 139 13.63 8.49 -5.32
C SER A 139 14.39 9.30 -4.27
N PRO A 140 13.97 10.53 -3.97
CA PRO A 140 14.47 11.27 -2.83
C PRO A 140 13.99 10.70 -1.48
N VAL A 141 13.07 9.74 -1.54
CA VAL A 141 12.46 9.09 -0.39
C VAL A 141 13.13 7.74 -0.18
N GLU A 142 13.50 7.41 1.05
CA GLU A 142 14.26 6.21 1.37
C GLU A 142 13.38 4.95 1.53
N GLN A 143 12.15 5.12 2.00
CA GLN A 143 11.26 4.00 2.32
C GLN A 143 9.95 4.04 1.54
N PRO A 144 9.42 2.89 1.09
CA PRO A 144 8.09 2.78 0.51
C PRO A 144 7.00 3.28 1.47
N LEU A 145 5.89 3.75 0.89
CA LEU A 145 4.76 4.29 1.66
C LEU A 145 4.26 3.31 2.73
N VAL A 146 4.17 2.04 2.38
CA VAL A 146 3.71 0.99 3.31
C VAL A 146 4.59 0.96 4.58
N ASN A 147 5.92 0.97 4.44
CA ASN A 147 6.83 0.93 5.58
C ASN A 147 6.72 2.20 6.43
N LYS A 148 6.56 3.37 5.79
CA LYS A 148 6.36 4.63 6.52
C LYS A 148 5.07 4.62 7.31
N MET A 149 3.98 4.16 6.70
CA MET A 149 2.67 4.08 7.35
C MET A 149 2.74 3.19 8.58
N ILE A 150 3.37 2.07 8.44
CA ILE A 150 3.54 1.13 9.52
C ILE A 150 4.35 1.73 10.66
N SER A 151 5.52 2.31 10.36
CA SER A 151 6.36 2.97 11.39
C SER A 151 5.60 4.08 12.10
N LEU A 152 4.73 4.82 11.38
CA LEU A 152 3.90 5.87 11.94
C LEU A 152 2.87 5.30 12.91
N LEU A 153 2.14 4.25 12.52
CA LEU A 153 1.14 3.60 13.34
C LEU A 153 1.75 3.01 14.61
N GLN A 154 2.91 2.36 14.49
CA GLN A 154 3.64 1.80 15.62
C GLN A 154 4.15 2.90 16.58
N LYS A 155 4.66 4.02 16.06
CA LYS A 155 5.01 5.19 16.89
C LYS A 155 3.81 5.74 17.66
N GLY A 156 2.63 5.69 17.07
CA GLY A 156 1.37 6.06 17.71
C GLY A 156 0.82 5.01 18.69
N GLY A 157 1.55 3.91 18.92
CA GLY A 157 1.18 2.85 19.88
C GLY A 157 0.20 1.82 19.32
N TYR A 158 0.02 1.75 17.99
CA TYR A 158 -0.87 0.79 17.36
C TYR A 158 -0.16 -0.51 16.98
N GLU A 159 -0.83 -1.64 17.26
CA GLU A 159 -0.54 -2.92 16.63
C GLU A 159 -1.17 -2.94 15.24
N VAL A 160 -0.37 -3.19 14.21
CA VAL A 160 -0.83 -3.21 12.82
C VAL A 160 -1.19 -4.63 12.41
N ILE A 161 -2.43 -4.83 12.02
CA ILE A 161 -2.97 -6.11 11.56
C ILE A 161 -3.17 -6.04 10.05
N PHE A 162 -2.78 -7.09 9.33
CA PHE A 162 -3.08 -7.25 7.91
C PHE A 162 -4.17 -8.28 7.71
N PRO A 163 -5.08 -8.05 6.75
CA PRO A 163 -6.04 -9.08 6.39
C PRO A 163 -5.33 -10.32 5.84
N LYS A 164 -5.89 -11.50 6.10
CA LYS A 164 -5.39 -12.75 5.54
C LYS A 164 -5.45 -12.72 4.01
N ASP A 165 -4.55 -13.45 3.39
CA ASP A 165 -4.52 -13.58 1.92
C ASP A 165 -4.50 -12.25 1.15
N MET A 166 -3.88 -11.22 1.72
CA MET A 166 -3.84 -9.85 1.19
C MET A 166 -3.44 -9.80 -0.30
N ASP A 167 -2.63 -10.75 -0.78
CA ASP A 167 -2.26 -10.83 -2.20
C ASP A 167 -3.44 -11.11 -3.13
N LYS A 168 -4.53 -11.70 -2.65
CA LYS A 168 -5.74 -11.99 -3.41
C LYS A 168 -6.75 -10.83 -3.39
N LEU A 169 -6.61 -9.92 -2.43
CA LEU A 169 -7.60 -8.87 -2.15
C LEU A 169 -7.41 -7.65 -3.05
N CYS A 170 -8.54 -7.07 -3.46
CA CYS A 170 -8.62 -5.83 -4.22
C CYS A 170 -9.96 -5.13 -3.95
N CYS A 171 -9.97 -3.80 -3.91
CA CYS A 171 -11.19 -3.01 -3.75
C CYS A 171 -12.15 -3.06 -4.97
N GLY A 172 -11.68 -3.56 -6.12
CA GLY A 172 -12.50 -3.67 -7.33
C GLY A 172 -12.40 -2.48 -8.29
N THR A 173 -11.83 -1.34 -7.89
CA THR A 173 -11.76 -0.10 -8.71
C THR A 173 -11.19 -0.33 -10.12
N ILE A 174 -10.23 -1.24 -10.30
CA ILE A 174 -9.65 -1.52 -11.62
C ILE A 174 -10.66 -2.12 -12.61
N TRP A 175 -11.60 -2.93 -12.14
CA TRP A 175 -12.68 -3.49 -12.96
C TRP A 175 -13.83 -2.52 -13.11
N GLU A 176 -14.21 -1.81 -12.04
CA GLU A 176 -15.21 -0.75 -12.09
C GLU A 176 -14.85 0.30 -13.12
N SER A 177 -13.62 0.79 -13.13
CA SER A 177 -13.14 1.78 -14.11
C SER A 177 -13.22 1.31 -15.56
N LYS A 178 -13.38 0.02 -15.79
CA LYS A 178 -13.56 -0.61 -17.11
C LYS A 178 -15.00 -1.02 -17.41
N GLY A 179 -15.95 -0.74 -16.49
CA GLY A 179 -17.36 -1.10 -16.66
C GLY A 179 -17.70 -2.54 -16.29
N MET A 180 -16.79 -3.28 -15.65
CA MET A 180 -17.00 -4.66 -15.19
C MET A 180 -17.50 -4.68 -13.75
N LEU A 181 -18.71 -4.13 -13.51
CA LEU A 181 -19.22 -3.89 -12.14
C LEU A 181 -19.41 -5.17 -11.33
N ASP A 182 -19.91 -6.23 -11.93
CA ASP A 182 -20.12 -7.51 -11.27
C ASP A 182 -18.81 -8.15 -10.78
N ILE A 183 -17.73 -8.02 -11.55
CA ILE A 183 -16.40 -8.45 -11.12
C ILE A 183 -15.88 -7.53 -10.01
N ALA A 184 -16.09 -6.23 -10.15
CA ALA A 184 -15.69 -5.24 -9.16
C ALA A 184 -16.39 -5.49 -7.82
N ASP A 185 -17.70 -5.76 -7.82
CA ASP A 185 -18.52 -6.03 -6.64
C ASP A 185 -18.10 -7.34 -5.97
N ARG A 186 -17.83 -8.39 -6.75
CA ARG A 186 -17.29 -9.65 -6.24
C ARG A 186 -15.96 -9.42 -5.49
N LYS A 187 -15.03 -8.66 -6.08
CA LYS A 187 -13.75 -8.34 -5.43
C LYS A 187 -13.92 -7.47 -4.18
N ALA A 188 -14.88 -6.56 -4.19
CA ALA A 188 -15.22 -5.75 -3.01
C ALA A 188 -15.79 -6.61 -1.88
N ALA A 189 -16.65 -7.59 -2.20
CA ALA A 189 -17.21 -8.51 -1.22
C ALA A 189 -16.14 -9.44 -0.60
N GLU A 190 -15.20 -9.94 -1.41
CA GLU A 190 -14.04 -10.70 -0.91
C GLU A 190 -13.20 -9.86 0.06
N LEU A 191 -12.98 -8.60 -0.29
CA LEU A 191 -12.23 -7.66 0.57
C LEU A 191 -13.00 -7.37 1.87
N GLU A 192 -14.31 -7.09 1.79
CA GLU A 192 -15.16 -6.84 2.96
C GLU A 192 -15.08 -8.01 3.95
N ALA A 193 -15.22 -9.25 3.48
CA ALA A 193 -15.15 -10.43 4.33
C ALA A 193 -13.79 -10.56 5.04
N ALA A 194 -12.69 -10.34 4.33
CA ALA A 194 -11.35 -10.41 4.92
C ALA A 194 -11.08 -9.28 5.93
N LEU A 195 -11.55 -8.07 5.65
CA LEU A 195 -11.43 -6.94 6.57
C LEU A 195 -12.32 -7.11 7.81
N TRP A 196 -13.52 -7.67 7.65
CA TRP A 196 -14.43 -7.97 8.74
C TRP A 196 -13.82 -8.95 9.74
N GLU A 197 -13.18 -10.02 9.22
CA GLU A 197 -12.45 -10.97 10.06
C GLU A 197 -11.25 -10.28 10.75
N ALA A 198 -10.42 -9.56 9.99
CA ALA A 198 -9.22 -8.92 10.50
C ALA A 198 -9.51 -7.83 11.55
N SER A 199 -10.64 -7.13 11.43
CA SER A 199 -11.06 -6.06 12.35
C SER A 199 -11.81 -6.58 13.58
N GLU A 200 -11.88 -7.88 13.80
CA GLU A 200 -12.72 -8.48 14.84
C GLU A 200 -14.16 -7.95 14.75
N GLN A 201 -14.79 -8.12 13.58
CA GLN A 201 -16.16 -7.70 13.30
C GLN A 201 -16.38 -6.18 13.37
N GLY A 202 -15.42 -5.40 12.89
CA GLY A 202 -15.50 -3.95 12.86
C GLY A 202 -15.11 -3.26 14.17
N LYS A 203 -14.59 -4.01 15.15
CA LYS A 203 -14.10 -3.46 16.41
C LYS A 203 -12.90 -2.54 16.22
N TYR A 204 -11.99 -2.89 15.32
CA TYR A 204 -10.81 -2.08 15.00
C TYR A 204 -11.01 -1.25 13.75
N PRO A 205 -10.50 -0.01 13.72
CA PRO A 205 -10.54 0.83 12.52
C PRO A 205 -9.75 0.20 11.39
N VAL A 206 -10.19 0.43 10.16
CA VAL A 206 -9.52 -0.03 8.95
C VAL A 206 -8.91 1.16 8.22
N LEU A 207 -7.62 1.07 7.91
CA LEU A 207 -6.87 2.09 7.19
C LEU A 207 -6.55 1.61 5.77
N CYS A 208 -6.87 2.41 4.76
CA CYS A 208 -6.48 2.21 3.36
C CYS A 208 -5.63 3.40 2.89
N ASP A 209 -4.52 3.13 2.22
CA ASP A 209 -3.52 4.13 1.83
C ASP A 209 -3.74 4.76 0.45
N GLN A 210 -4.88 4.50 -0.20
CA GLN A 210 -5.17 4.98 -1.54
C GLN A 210 -6.59 5.49 -1.65
N SER A 211 -6.76 6.80 -1.90
CA SER A 211 -8.06 7.46 -1.94
C SER A 211 -9.07 6.85 -2.94
N PRO A 212 -8.72 6.51 -4.19
CA PRO A 212 -9.65 5.83 -5.09
C PRO A 212 -10.11 4.45 -4.59
N CYS A 213 -9.22 3.69 -3.94
CA CYS A 213 -9.58 2.42 -3.32
C CYS A 213 -10.53 2.65 -2.14
N LEU A 214 -10.21 3.61 -1.27
CA LEU A 214 -11.03 3.94 -0.12
C LEU A 214 -12.42 4.45 -0.53
N HIS A 215 -12.51 5.29 -1.57
CA HIS A 215 -13.78 5.76 -2.11
C HIS A 215 -14.68 4.57 -2.49
N ARG A 216 -14.17 3.66 -3.32
CA ARG A 216 -14.90 2.44 -3.69
C ARG A 216 -15.27 1.59 -2.48
N MET A 217 -14.33 1.41 -1.53
CA MET A 217 -14.61 0.67 -0.30
C MET A 217 -15.74 1.31 0.52
N ARG A 218 -15.79 2.63 0.63
CA ARG A 218 -16.86 3.34 1.34
C ARG A 218 -18.22 3.20 0.67
N GLU A 219 -18.27 3.04 -0.65
CA GLU A 219 -19.52 2.77 -1.38
C GLU A 219 -20.04 1.35 -1.15
N THR A 220 -19.16 0.38 -1.00
CA THR A 220 -19.51 -1.05 -0.95
C THR A 220 -19.51 -1.65 0.45
N ILE A 221 -18.70 -1.11 1.36
CA ILE A 221 -18.51 -1.63 2.73
C ILE A 221 -19.11 -0.67 3.75
N GLN A 222 -20.25 -1.02 4.34
CA GLN A 222 -20.95 -0.18 5.31
C GLN A 222 -20.78 -0.64 6.77
N LYS A 223 -20.27 -1.86 6.98
CA LYS A 223 -20.21 -2.50 8.30
C LYS A 223 -19.02 -2.06 9.15
N MET A 224 -18.03 -1.40 8.56
CA MET A 224 -16.78 -1.04 9.21
C MET A 224 -16.45 0.44 9.03
N LYS A 225 -15.68 0.98 9.98
CA LYS A 225 -15.14 2.35 9.86
C LYS A 225 -13.85 2.33 9.07
N LEU A 226 -13.88 2.98 7.91
CA LEU A 226 -12.78 3.05 6.96
C LEU A 226 -12.16 4.45 6.97
N TYR A 227 -10.84 4.52 7.06
CA TYR A 227 -10.08 5.77 7.16
C TYR A 227 -9.02 5.87 6.07
N GLU A 228 -8.80 7.09 5.60
CA GLU A 228 -7.59 7.44 4.86
C GLU A 228 -6.45 7.83 5.82
N PRO A 229 -5.19 7.90 5.35
CA PRO A 229 -4.06 8.24 6.22
C PRO A 229 -4.18 9.57 6.94
N ALA A 230 -4.57 10.65 6.24
CA ALA A 230 -4.69 11.97 6.85
C ALA A 230 -5.79 12.01 7.92
N GLU A 231 -6.95 11.43 7.62
CA GLU A 231 -8.08 11.31 8.55
C GLU A 231 -7.71 10.47 9.79
N PHE A 232 -7.02 9.35 9.59
CA PHE A 232 -6.57 8.50 10.69
C PHE A 232 -5.56 9.21 11.59
N ILE A 233 -4.58 9.89 10.99
CA ILE A 233 -3.58 10.68 11.74
C ILE A 233 -4.27 11.76 12.54
N TYR A 234 -5.15 12.52 11.93
CA TYR A 234 -5.87 13.59 12.63
C TYR A 234 -6.73 13.06 13.77
N THR A 235 -7.46 11.98 13.55
CA THR A 235 -8.43 11.44 14.52
C THR A 235 -7.76 10.71 15.67
N PHE A 236 -6.71 9.94 15.41
CA PHE A 236 -6.18 8.98 16.39
C PHE A 236 -4.73 9.22 16.80
N LEU A 237 -3.94 9.92 15.98
CA LEU A 237 -2.49 10.06 16.20
C LEU A 237 -2.07 11.48 16.57
N ARG A 238 -2.90 12.49 16.31
CA ARG A 238 -2.55 13.89 16.55
C ARG A 238 -2.05 14.15 17.97
N ASP A 239 -2.73 13.60 18.94
CA ASP A 239 -2.42 13.82 20.36
C ASP A 239 -1.42 12.77 20.93
N LYS A 240 -1.10 11.74 20.14
CA LYS A 240 -0.14 10.68 20.49
C LYS A 240 1.27 10.91 19.92
N LEU A 241 1.40 11.83 18.98
CA LEU A 241 2.65 12.10 18.28
C LEU A 241 3.08 13.55 18.47
N VAL A 242 4.39 13.76 18.56
CA VAL A 242 4.98 15.09 18.53
C VAL A 242 5.33 15.43 17.08
N PHE A 243 4.74 16.51 16.56
CA PHE A 243 4.99 17.00 15.21
C PHE A 243 5.97 18.16 15.26
N THR A 244 7.01 18.10 14.46
CA THR A 244 7.96 19.21 14.28
C THR A 244 7.45 20.11 13.18
N GLN A 245 7.32 21.40 13.47
CA GLN A 245 6.97 22.39 12.46
C GLN A 245 8.05 22.44 11.37
N THR A 246 7.63 22.61 10.13
CA THR A 246 8.54 22.80 8.99
C THR A 246 8.23 24.11 8.29
N ASP A 247 9.27 24.84 7.92
CA ASP A 247 9.16 26.07 7.13
C ASP A 247 9.12 25.81 5.61
N ARG A 248 9.12 24.55 5.22
CA ARG A 248 9.05 24.18 3.80
C ARG A 248 7.64 24.41 3.26
N PRO A 249 7.52 25.05 2.07
CA PRO A 249 6.22 25.24 1.44
C PRO A 249 5.61 23.87 1.10
N VAL A 250 4.32 23.71 1.40
CA VAL A 250 3.54 22.50 1.08
C VAL A 250 2.49 22.90 0.05
N ALA A 251 2.53 22.25 -1.11
CA ALA A 251 1.47 22.38 -2.10
C ALA A 251 0.30 21.47 -1.70
N VAL A 252 -0.89 22.05 -1.61
CA VAL A 252 -2.14 21.31 -1.41
C VAL A 252 -2.86 21.26 -2.75
N HIS A 253 -3.23 20.05 -3.18
CA HIS A 253 -3.91 19.81 -4.45
C HIS A 253 -5.33 19.31 -4.18
#